data_544681e12c02b91cd41321f9122b0c42
#
_entry.id   544681e12c02b91cd41321f9122b0c42
#
_cell.length_a   1.000
_cell.length_b   1.000
_cell.length_c   1.000
_cell.angle_alpha   90.00
_cell.angle_beta   90.00
_cell.angle_gamma   90.00
#
_symmetry.space_group_name_H-M   'P 1'
#
loop_
_entity.id
_entity.type
_entity.pdbx_description
1 polymer ?
#
loop_
_entity_poly.entity_id
_entity_poly.type
_entity_poly.pdbx_seq_one_letter_code
_entity_poly.pdbx_strand_id
1 'polypeptide(L)'
;MVLNKSFLFGFLTLCFWNLQSQTVNWISLDEAFEAQKKVPKEIIVDVYTNWCGPCKLLDKKTFGNSDVANFINEHFYAVKFNAE
;
A
#
# COMPACT_ATOMS: atom_id res chain seq x y z
N MET A 1 14.19 28.38 21.79
CA MET A 1 13.84 29.07 20.55
C MET A 1 14.62 28.56 19.37
N VAL A 2 15.92 28.69 19.45
CA VAL A 2 16.75 28.24 18.36
C VAL A 2 16.61 26.76 18.09
N LEU A 3 16.39 26.00 19.13
CA LEU A 3 16.19 24.56 19.03
C LEU A 3 15.00 24.19 18.16
N ASN A 4 13.96 24.98 18.23
CA ASN A 4 12.76 24.72 17.44
C ASN A 4 13.02 24.82 15.97
N LYS A 5 13.86 25.73 15.58
CA LYS A 5 14.19 25.92 14.17
C LYS A 5 14.97 24.74 13.62
N SER A 6 15.89 24.24 14.40
CA SER A 6 16.66 23.05 14.01
C SER A 6 15.76 21.84 13.86
N PHE A 7 14.80 21.72 14.74
CA PHE A 7 13.81 20.66 14.69
C PHE A 7 13.02 20.71 13.41
N LEU A 8 12.54 21.89 13.06
CA LEU A 8 11.75 22.06 11.86
C LEU A 8 12.54 21.65 10.61
N PHE A 9 13.79 21.96 10.62
CA PHE A 9 14.66 21.61 9.51
C PHE A 9 14.76 20.12 9.33
N GLY A 10 15.03 19.41 10.40
CA GLY A 10 15.11 17.96 10.36
C GLY A 10 13.81 17.33 9.92
N PHE A 11 12.72 17.91 10.37
CA PHE A 11 11.40 17.42 10.01
C PHE A 11 11.13 17.57 8.52
N LEU A 12 11.49 18.71 7.97
CA LEU A 12 11.32 18.93 6.54
C LEU A 12 12.11 17.94 5.71
N THR A 13 13.29 17.62 6.15
CA THR A 13 14.12 16.62 5.47
C THR A 13 13.42 15.27 5.46
N LEU A 14 12.84 14.88 6.56
CA LEU A 14 12.10 13.63 6.64
C LEU A 14 10.91 13.59 5.70
N CYS A 15 10.19 14.70 5.60
CA CYS A 15 9.05 14.77 4.70
C CYS A 15 9.46 14.54 3.26
N PHE A 16 10.66 14.93 2.91
CA PHE A 16 11.17 14.75 1.58
C PHE A 16 11.27 13.28 1.19
N TRP A 17 11.57 12.45 2.15
CA TRP A 17 11.69 11.01 1.91
C TRP A 17 10.37 10.36 1.55
N ASN A 18 9.26 10.98 1.93
CA ASN A 18 7.94 10.43 1.67
C ASN A 18 7.50 10.58 0.22
N LEU A 19 8.30 11.18 -0.59
CA LEU A 19 7.99 11.36 -2.00
C LEU A 19 8.36 10.17 -2.87
N GLN A 20 8.86 9.11 -2.26
CA GLN A 20 9.23 7.91 -3.00
C GLN A 20 8.01 7.17 -3.51
N SER A 21 8.22 6.39 -4.56
CA SER A 21 7.15 5.58 -5.16
C SER A 21 6.55 4.63 -4.16
N GLN A 22 5.25 4.45 -4.26
CA GLN A 22 4.52 3.53 -3.41
C GLN A 22 4.23 2.23 -4.16
N THR A 23 4.20 1.14 -3.42
CA THR A 23 3.72 -0.14 -3.93
C THR A 23 2.59 -0.63 -3.03
N VAL A 24 1.74 -1.51 -3.57
CA VAL A 24 0.64 -2.04 -2.77
C VAL A 24 1.19 -2.96 -1.67
N ASN A 25 0.73 -2.75 -0.45
CA ASN A 25 1.11 -3.58 0.69
C ASN A 25 0.22 -4.81 0.76
N TRP A 26 0.62 -5.87 0.08
CA TRP A 26 -0.14 -7.12 0.08
C TRP A 26 0.05 -7.84 1.40
N ILE A 27 -1.06 -8.21 2.03
CA ILE A 27 -1.03 -8.96 3.28
C ILE A 27 -1.93 -10.19 3.14
N SER A 28 -1.84 -11.10 4.10
CA SER A 28 -2.70 -12.28 4.09
C SER A 28 -4.11 -11.90 4.52
N LEU A 29 -5.06 -12.78 4.20
CA LEU A 29 -6.45 -12.56 4.57
C LEU A 29 -6.61 -12.51 6.08
N ASP A 30 -5.90 -13.38 6.80
CA ASP A 30 -5.93 -13.39 8.27
C ASP A 30 -5.40 -12.09 8.83
N GLU A 31 -4.31 -11.59 8.28
CA GLU A 31 -3.74 -10.31 8.70
C GLU A 31 -4.71 -9.16 8.44
N ALA A 32 -5.41 -9.22 7.31
CA ALA A 32 -6.38 -8.19 6.96
C ALA A 32 -7.53 -8.16 7.97
N PHE A 33 -8.03 -9.33 8.35
CA PHE A 33 -9.12 -9.40 9.34
C PHE A 33 -8.66 -8.87 10.70
N GLU A 34 -7.44 -9.19 11.13
CA GLU A 34 -6.91 -8.69 12.39
C GLU A 34 -6.71 -7.19 12.35
N ALA A 35 -6.18 -6.68 11.25
CA ALA A 35 -5.97 -5.24 11.10
C ALA A 35 -7.30 -4.48 11.09
N GLN A 36 -8.33 -5.08 10.49
CA GLN A 36 -9.64 -4.46 10.39
C GLN A 36 -10.28 -4.25 11.75
N LYS A 37 -9.95 -5.08 12.72
CA LYS A 37 -10.45 -4.92 14.08
C LYS A 37 -9.91 -3.67 14.75
N LYS A 38 -8.70 -3.27 14.40
CA LYS A 38 -8.04 -2.09 14.98
C LYS A 38 -8.38 -0.82 14.23
N VAL A 39 -8.26 -0.87 12.91
CA VAL A 39 -8.56 0.27 12.04
C VAL A 39 -9.47 -0.24 10.93
N PRO A 40 -10.77 0.06 10.99
CA PRO A 40 -11.71 -0.44 10.00
C PRO A 40 -11.44 0.13 8.61
N LYS A 41 -11.17 -0.75 7.67
CA LYS A 41 -11.05 -0.45 6.25
C LYS A 41 -11.64 -1.62 5.48
N GLU A 42 -12.05 -1.37 4.26
CA GLU A 42 -12.53 -2.45 3.41
C GLU A 42 -11.36 -3.31 2.94
N ILE A 43 -11.66 -4.57 2.67
CA ILE A 43 -10.65 -5.51 2.19
C ILE A 43 -10.86 -5.69 0.70
N ILE A 44 -9.78 -5.49 -0.08
CA ILE A 44 -9.80 -5.75 -1.51
C ILE A 44 -8.98 -7.01 -1.76
N VAL A 45 -9.57 -7.96 -2.51
CA VAL A 45 -8.94 -9.23 -2.78
C VAL A 45 -8.64 -9.36 -4.27
N ASP A 46 -7.38 -9.54 -4.61
CA ASP A 46 -6.95 -9.80 -5.98
C ASP A 46 -6.80 -11.30 -6.16
N VAL A 47 -7.74 -11.92 -6.85
CA VAL A 47 -7.72 -13.34 -7.13
C VAL A 47 -6.99 -13.58 -8.43
N TYR A 48 -5.97 -14.40 -8.42
CA TYR A 48 -5.14 -14.65 -9.59
C TYR A 48 -4.71 -16.11 -9.70
N THR A 49 -4.17 -16.45 -10.86
CA THR A 49 -3.51 -17.75 -11.07
C THR A 49 -2.15 -17.51 -11.72
N ASN A 50 -1.27 -18.50 -11.63
CA ASN A 50 0.09 -18.35 -12.15
C ASN A 50 0.13 -18.22 -13.67
N TRP A 51 -0.87 -18.75 -14.35
CA TRP A 51 -0.95 -18.72 -15.82
C TRP A 51 -1.85 -17.60 -16.35
N CYS A 52 -2.33 -16.72 -15.49
CA CYS A 52 -3.25 -15.66 -15.87
C CYS A 52 -2.49 -14.47 -16.48
N GLY A 53 -2.57 -14.33 -17.81
CA GLY A 53 -1.95 -13.19 -18.48
C GLY A 53 -2.56 -11.84 -18.10
N PRO A 54 -3.89 -11.69 -18.17
CA PRO A 54 -4.54 -10.44 -17.78
C PRO A 54 -4.27 -10.06 -16.32
N CYS A 55 -4.14 -11.03 -15.42
CA CYS A 55 -3.82 -10.75 -14.02
C CYS A 55 -2.43 -10.12 -13.88
N LYS A 56 -1.47 -10.62 -14.63
CA LYS A 56 -0.11 -10.07 -14.62
C LYS A 56 -0.08 -8.66 -15.18
N LEU A 57 -0.89 -8.41 -16.19
CA LEU A 57 -1.00 -7.09 -16.79
C LEU A 57 -1.61 -6.10 -15.81
N LEU A 58 -2.63 -6.53 -15.07
CA LEU A 58 -3.27 -5.73 -14.03
C LEU A 58 -2.27 -5.37 -12.94
N ASP A 59 -1.48 -6.35 -12.48
CA ASP A 59 -0.45 -6.12 -11.49
C ASP A 59 0.55 -5.06 -11.96
N LYS A 60 0.94 -5.15 -13.22
CA LYS A 60 1.97 -4.27 -13.75
C LYS A 60 1.45 -2.87 -14.01
N LYS A 61 0.27 -2.74 -14.62
CA LYS A 61 -0.23 -1.44 -15.07
C LYS A 61 -1.06 -0.70 -14.04
N THR A 62 -1.83 -1.42 -13.27
CA THR A 62 -2.72 -0.81 -12.29
C THR A 62 -2.10 -0.81 -10.91
N PHE A 63 -1.81 -1.98 -10.38
CA PHE A 63 -1.24 -2.07 -9.03
C PHE A 63 0.22 -1.63 -8.97
N GLY A 64 0.89 -1.62 -10.11
CA GLY A 64 2.24 -1.07 -10.21
C GLY A 64 2.30 0.43 -10.31
N ASN A 65 1.17 1.09 -10.49
CA ASN A 65 1.10 2.55 -10.54
C ASN A 65 1.17 3.11 -9.12
N SER A 66 2.08 4.05 -8.92
CA SER A 66 2.34 4.61 -7.60
C SER A 66 1.12 5.30 -6.98
N ASP A 67 0.38 6.04 -7.76
CA ASP A 67 -0.81 6.74 -7.27
C ASP A 67 -1.90 5.78 -6.86
N VAL A 68 -2.11 4.74 -7.67
CA VAL A 68 -3.10 3.71 -7.37
C VAL A 68 -2.71 2.96 -6.12
N ALA A 69 -1.43 2.60 -6.00
CA ALA A 69 -0.94 1.88 -4.82
C ALA A 69 -1.12 2.70 -3.56
N ASN A 70 -0.83 3.99 -3.63
CA ASN A 70 -1.01 4.87 -2.48
C ASN A 70 -2.47 4.95 -2.05
N PHE A 71 -3.38 5.07 -3.01
CA PHE A 71 -4.80 5.12 -2.73
C PHE A 71 -5.28 3.82 -2.07
N ILE A 72 -4.84 2.69 -2.60
CA ILE A 72 -5.23 1.38 -2.06
C ILE A 72 -4.70 1.21 -0.64
N ASN A 73 -3.44 1.54 -0.42
CA ASN A 73 -2.83 1.40 0.92
C ASN A 73 -3.54 2.26 1.95
N GLU A 74 -4.06 3.41 1.54
CA GLU A 74 -4.69 4.35 2.43
C GLU A 74 -6.10 3.93 2.80
N HIS A 75 -6.84 3.35 1.85
CA HIS A 75 -8.27 3.09 2.02
C HIS A 75 -8.65 1.63 2.16
N PHE A 76 -7.74 0.71 1.84
CA PHE A 76 -8.04 -0.71 1.81
C PHE A 76 -6.95 -1.53 2.46
N TYR A 77 -7.33 -2.73 2.89
CA TYR A 77 -6.36 -3.80 3.16
C TYR A 77 -6.32 -4.68 1.92
N ALA A 78 -5.15 -4.81 1.32
CA ALA A 78 -5.00 -5.50 0.05
C ALA A 78 -4.53 -6.94 0.27
N VAL A 79 -5.28 -7.89 -0.27
CA VAL A 79 -4.99 -9.31 -0.15
C VAL A 79 -4.85 -9.90 -1.54
N LYS A 80 -3.79 -10.67 -1.75
CA LYS A 80 -3.57 -11.37 -3.00
C LYS A 80 -3.86 -12.86 -2.78
N PHE A 81 -4.75 -13.41 -3.58
CA PHE A 81 -5.19 -14.79 -3.41
C PHE A 81 -4.92 -15.59 -4.68
N ASN A 82 -4.09 -16.64 -4.54
CA ASN A 82 -3.80 -17.55 -5.65
C ASN A 82 -4.88 -18.63 -5.68
N ALA A 83 -5.62 -18.70 -6.78
CA ALA A 83 -6.77 -19.59 -6.92
C ALA A 83 -6.38 -21.00 -7.41
N GLU A 84 -5.11 -21.30 -7.55
CA GLU A 84 -4.66 -22.64 -7.96
C GLU A 84 -4.66 -23.63 -6.83
#